data_1f78976ca4f8beb44f7f4b67c44e5134
#
_entry.id   1f78976ca4f8beb44f7f4b67c44e5134
#
_cell.length_a   1.000
_cell.length_b   1.000
_cell.length_c   1.000
_cell.angle_alpha   90.00
_cell.angle_beta   90.00
_cell.angle_gamma   90.00
#
_symmetry.space_group_name_H-M   'P 1'
#
loop_
_entity.id
_entity.type
_entity.pdbx_description
1 polymer ?
#
loop_
_entity_poly.entity_id
_entity_poly.type
_entity_poly.pdbx_seq_one_letter_code
_entity_poly.pdbx_strand_id
1 'polypeptide(L)'
;MATHVCPWWLGYFLASPLRRLVENLDKLLDRLITPGMTVLDVGCAMGFFTLPAARMVGASGHVIAVDIQPRMISALERRAKRRGLLDRIDTRVGTEQGLGLSDLEGKVDLVLAIHMVHEVPDRDFLMRELSQVVKNTGKMLVVEPKGHVNANEFAETVAAAERAGFRAIDGSAVKRGHSRLFVKA
;
A
#
# COMPACT_ATOMS: atom_id res chain seq x y z
N MET A 1 16.74 -11.01 14.35
CA MET A 1 16.22 -12.10 13.49
C MET A 1 16.05 -11.51 12.11
N ALA A 2 16.60 -12.12 11.07
CA ALA A 2 16.53 -11.55 9.73
C ALA A 2 15.07 -11.55 9.24
N THR A 3 14.49 -10.39 9.11
CA THR A 3 13.21 -10.20 8.45
C THR A 3 13.37 -10.58 6.98
N HIS A 4 12.61 -11.57 6.54
CA HIS A 4 12.61 -12.01 5.14
C HIS A 4 11.93 -10.96 4.25
N VAL A 5 12.68 -9.93 3.88
CA VAL A 5 12.25 -9.02 2.82
C VAL A 5 12.21 -9.81 1.51
N CYS A 6 11.10 -9.74 0.81
CA CYS A 6 10.89 -10.47 -0.45
C CYS A 6 12.02 -10.16 -1.45
N PRO A 7 12.75 -11.15 -2.00
CA PRO A 7 13.83 -10.89 -2.95
C PRO A 7 13.32 -10.16 -4.20
N TRP A 8 14.05 -9.14 -4.66
CA TRP A 8 13.65 -8.27 -5.77
C TRP A 8 13.28 -9.02 -7.08
N TRP A 9 13.91 -10.17 -7.36
CA TRP A 9 13.60 -10.98 -8.55
C TRP A 9 12.21 -11.63 -8.50
N LEU A 10 11.67 -11.88 -7.28
CA LEU A 10 10.31 -12.37 -7.10
C LEU A 10 9.27 -11.28 -7.46
N GLY A 11 9.65 -10.01 -7.41
CA GLY A 11 8.83 -8.87 -7.81
C GLY A 11 8.35 -8.96 -9.27
N TYR A 12 9.14 -9.55 -10.17
CA TYR A 12 8.70 -9.80 -11.56
C TYR A 12 7.55 -10.81 -11.63
N PHE A 13 7.60 -11.85 -10.81
CA PHE A 13 6.50 -12.82 -10.71
C PHE A 13 5.27 -12.20 -10.04
N LEU A 14 5.47 -11.43 -8.98
CA LEU A 14 4.41 -10.71 -8.27
C LEU A 14 3.77 -9.61 -9.13
N ALA A 15 4.48 -9.07 -10.12
CA ALA A 15 3.99 -8.08 -11.07
C ALA A 15 3.31 -8.71 -12.31
N SER A 16 3.16 -10.04 -12.35
CA SER A 16 2.55 -10.77 -13.46
C SER A 16 1.05 -10.47 -13.60
N PRO A 17 0.54 -10.29 -14.84
CA PRO A 17 -0.89 -10.10 -15.09
C PRO A 17 -1.76 -11.29 -14.65
N LEU A 18 -1.20 -12.50 -14.54
CA LEU A 18 -1.90 -13.69 -14.03
C LEU A 18 -2.39 -13.51 -12.57
N ARG A 19 -1.69 -12.73 -11.76
CA ARG A 19 -2.11 -12.39 -10.39
C ARG A 19 -3.42 -11.60 -10.35
N ARG A 20 -3.69 -10.75 -11.34
CA ARG A 20 -4.95 -9.99 -11.46
C ARG A 20 -6.18 -10.88 -11.62
N LEU A 21 -6.03 -12.04 -12.26
CA LEU A 21 -7.11 -13.02 -12.42
C LEU A 21 -7.47 -13.73 -11.10
N VAL A 22 -6.53 -13.77 -10.17
CA VAL A 22 -6.68 -14.49 -8.90
C VAL A 22 -7.18 -13.56 -7.78
N GLU A 23 -6.82 -12.30 -7.81
CA GLU A 23 -7.13 -11.29 -6.80
C GLU A 23 -8.11 -10.26 -7.38
N ASN A 24 -9.34 -10.24 -6.87
CA ASN A 24 -10.37 -9.28 -7.28
C ASN A 24 -10.12 -7.86 -6.69
N LEU A 25 -8.81 -7.51 -6.51
CA LEU A 25 -8.36 -6.25 -5.91
C LEU A 25 -8.63 -5.04 -6.82
N ASP A 26 -8.57 -5.21 -8.14
CA ASP A 26 -8.88 -4.12 -9.07
C ASP A 26 -10.30 -3.58 -8.82
N LYS A 27 -11.30 -4.45 -8.62
CA LYS A 27 -12.68 -4.03 -8.29
C LYS A 27 -12.80 -3.36 -6.92
N LEU A 28 -11.93 -3.71 -5.98
CA LEU A 28 -11.90 -3.07 -4.66
C LEU A 28 -11.28 -1.68 -4.77
N LEU A 29 -10.18 -1.53 -5.51
CA LEU A 29 -9.55 -0.24 -5.76
C LEU A 29 -10.49 0.71 -6.52
N ASP A 30 -11.24 0.23 -7.52
CA ASP A 30 -12.25 1.02 -8.26
C ASP A 30 -13.32 1.65 -7.35
N ARG A 31 -13.61 1.02 -6.20
CA ARG A 31 -14.57 1.53 -5.22
C ARG A 31 -13.96 2.51 -4.21
N LEU A 32 -12.64 2.47 -4.05
CA LEU A 32 -11.92 3.24 -3.04
C LEU A 32 -11.22 4.46 -3.61
N ILE A 33 -10.79 4.40 -4.88
CA ILE A 33 -10.03 5.46 -5.54
C ILE A 33 -10.95 6.25 -6.46
N THR A 34 -10.96 7.57 -6.28
CA THR A 34 -11.65 8.51 -7.17
C THR A 34 -10.67 9.51 -7.78
N PRO A 35 -11.00 10.11 -8.95
CA PRO A 35 -10.15 11.14 -9.55
C PRO A 35 -9.85 12.29 -8.59
N GLY A 36 -8.61 12.78 -8.62
CA GLY A 36 -8.12 13.84 -7.76
C GLY A 36 -7.55 13.40 -6.41
N MET A 37 -7.69 12.14 -6.02
CA MET A 37 -7.14 11.63 -4.76
C MET A 37 -5.62 11.60 -4.74
N THR A 38 -5.07 11.78 -3.54
CA THR A 38 -3.69 11.45 -3.17
C THR A 38 -3.68 10.07 -2.53
N VAL A 39 -3.06 9.10 -3.20
CA VAL A 39 -2.97 7.70 -2.75
C VAL A 39 -1.53 7.38 -2.34
N LEU A 40 -1.32 6.75 -1.20
CA LEU A 40 -0.03 6.24 -0.75
C LEU A 40 0.00 4.71 -0.89
N ASP A 41 0.91 4.18 -1.70
CA ASP A 41 1.14 2.74 -1.88
C ASP A 41 2.44 2.36 -1.15
N VAL A 42 2.31 1.67 -0.01
CA VAL A 42 3.43 1.27 0.86
C VAL A 42 3.83 -0.17 0.55
N GLY A 43 5.14 -0.38 0.34
CA GLY A 43 5.65 -1.65 -0.18
C GLY A 43 5.23 -1.85 -1.64
N CYS A 44 5.34 -0.78 -2.44
CA CYS A 44 4.79 -0.71 -3.80
C CYS A 44 5.43 -1.68 -4.79
N ALA A 45 6.58 -2.27 -4.44
CA ALA A 45 7.38 -3.14 -5.30
C ALA A 45 7.55 -2.55 -6.73
N MET A 46 7.28 -3.34 -7.76
CA MET A 46 7.36 -2.88 -9.16
C MET A 46 6.05 -2.24 -9.65
N GLY A 47 5.15 -1.80 -8.77
CA GLY A 47 3.95 -1.04 -9.07
C GLY A 47 2.77 -1.87 -9.55
N PHE A 48 2.52 -3.02 -8.95
CA PHE A 48 1.35 -3.83 -9.28
C PHE A 48 0.04 -3.09 -8.97
N PHE A 49 -0.02 -2.42 -7.82
CA PHE A 49 -1.15 -1.59 -7.40
C PHE A 49 -0.96 -0.11 -7.74
N THR A 50 0.27 0.40 -7.68
CA THR A 50 0.60 1.79 -8.03
C THR A 50 0.12 2.18 -9.42
N LEU A 51 0.37 1.34 -10.45
CA LEU A 51 0.05 1.69 -11.83
C LEU A 51 -1.47 1.73 -12.11
N PRO A 52 -2.31 0.80 -11.63
CA PRO A 52 -3.75 0.97 -11.64
C PRO A 52 -4.21 2.20 -10.87
N ALA A 53 -3.72 2.41 -9.65
CA ALA A 53 -4.08 3.58 -8.84
C ALA A 53 -3.77 4.90 -9.56
N ALA A 54 -2.61 5.01 -10.21
CA ALA A 54 -2.23 6.20 -10.99
C ALA A 54 -3.14 6.47 -12.21
N ARG A 55 -3.81 5.44 -12.74
CA ARG A 55 -4.85 5.63 -13.75
C ARG A 55 -6.15 6.16 -13.13
N MET A 56 -6.56 5.56 -12.00
CA MET A 56 -7.81 5.86 -11.32
C MET A 56 -7.83 7.27 -10.74
N VAL A 57 -6.71 7.75 -10.16
CA VAL A 57 -6.63 9.12 -9.63
C VAL A 57 -6.68 10.20 -10.72
N GLY A 58 -6.46 9.84 -11.98
CA GLY A 58 -6.55 10.76 -13.11
C GLY A 58 -5.42 11.81 -13.16
N ALA A 59 -5.63 12.86 -13.95
CA ALA A 59 -4.61 13.89 -14.18
C ALA A 59 -4.47 14.87 -12.99
N SER A 60 -5.48 15.00 -12.15
CA SER A 60 -5.50 15.89 -10.98
C SER A 60 -5.10 15.21 -9.67
N GLY A 61 -4.96 13.87 -9.67
CA GLY A 61 -4.54 13.11 -8.50
C GLY A 61 -3.10 12.63 -8.59
N HIS A 62 -2.59 12.13 -7.47
CA HIS A 62 -1.21 11.63 -7.36
C HIS A 62 -1.15 10.32 -6.59
N VAL A 63 -0.13 9.51 -6.90
CA VAL A 63 0.22 8.31 -6.13
C VAL A 63 1.64 8.47 -5.61
N ILE A 64 1.79 8.40 -4.29
CA ILE A 64 3.09 8.28 -3.65
C ILE A 64 3.37 6.78 -3.51
N ALA A 65 4.49 6.32 -4.05
CA ALA A 65 4.87 4.91 -4.07
C ALA A 65 6.17 4.72 -3.30
N VAL A 66 6.11 3.99 -2.19
CA VAL A 66 7.26 3.80 -1.30
C VAL A 66 7.66 2.34 -1.25
N ASP A 67 8.96 2.07 -1.39
CA ASP A 67 9.56 0.76 -1.16
C ASP A 67 10.96 0.93 -0.57
N ILE A 68 11.40 0.00 0.27
CA ILE A 68 12.75 0.03 0.85
C ILE A 68 13.82 -0.46 -0.13
N GLN A 69 13.43 -1.09 -1.24
CA GLN A 69 14.34 -1.62 -2.25
C GLN A 69 14.46 -0.67 -3.45
N PRO A 70 15.61 0.03 -3.65
CA PRO A 70 15.78 0.96 -4.78
C PRO A 70 15.57 0.32 -6.16
N ARG A 71 15.85 -0.99 -6.28
CA ARG A 71 15.64 -1.76 -7.52
C ARG A 71 14.17 -1.90 -7.88
N MET A 72 13.29 -2.02 -6.87
CA MET A 72 11.83 -2.04 -7.07
C MET A 72 11.35 -0.70 -7.60
N ILE A 73 11.78 0.39 -6.96
CA ILE A 73 11.46 1.77 -7.39
C ILE A 73 11.92 2.00 -8.83
N SER A 74 13.18 1.70 -9.17
CA SER A 74 13.68 1.87 -10.55
C SER A 74 12.89 1.03 -11.57
N ALA A 75 12.40 -0.15 -11.19
CA ALA A 75 11.55 -0.97 -12.06
C ALA A 75 10.15 -0.37 -12.22
N LEU A 76 9.56 0.15 -11.14
CA LEU A 76 8.29 0.88 -11.18
C LEU A 76 8.38 2.09 -12.12
N GLU A 77 9.39 2.93 -11.98
CA GLU A 77 9.59 4.13 -12.81
C GLU A 77 9.66 3.78 -14.31
N ARG A 78 10.47 2.77 -14.68
CA ARG A 78 10.53 2.30 -16.08
C ARG A 78 9.17 1.82 -16.60
N ARG A 79 8.38 1.15 -15.75
CA ARG A 79 7.03 0.68 -16.12
C ARG A 79 6.03 1.82 -16.21
N ALA A 80 6.11 2.79 -15.30
CA ALA A 80 5.29 4.00 -15.30
C ALA A 80 5.55 4.85 -16.55
N LYS A 81 6.83 5.10 -16.86
CA LYS A 81 7.25 5.84 -18.07
C LYS A 81 6.69 5.20 -19.34
N ARG A 82 6.81 3.88 -19.50
CA ARG A 82 6.28 3.16 -20.67
C ARG A 82 4.75 3.24 -20.79
N ARG A 83 4.04 3.61 -19.73
CA ARG A 83 2.59 3.75 -19.69
C ARG A 83 2.10 5.19 -19.68
N GLY A 84 3.00 6.17 -19.73
CA GLY A 84 2.67 7.60 -19.64
C GLY A 84 2.03 7.98 -18.29
N LEU A 85 2.48 7.34 -17.21
CA LEU A 85 1.93 7.55 -15.86
C LEU A 85 2.94 8.13 -14.87
N LEU A 86 4.19 8.33 -15.29
CA LEU A 86 5.27 8.75 -14.37
C LEU A 86 4.97 10.11 -13.73
N ASP A 87 4.36 11.04 -14.46
CA ASP A 87 4.03 12.37 -13.97
C ASP A 87 2.97 12.38 -12.84
N ARG A 88 2.33 11.24 -12.60
CA ARG A 88 1.32 11.05 -11.53
C ARG A 88 1.85 10.25 -10.36
N ILE A 89 3.10 9.83 -10.40
CA ILE A 89 3.69 8.95 -9.40
C ILE A 89 4.93 9.61 -8.80
N ASP A 90 4.89 9.87 -7.50
CA ASP A 90 6.04 10.26 -6.69
C ASP A 90 6.65 8.99 -6.09
N THR A 91 7.85 8.63 -6.53
CA THR A 91 8.54 7.43 -6.08
C THR A 91 9.53 7.74 -4.97
N ARG A 92 9.50 6.96 -3.89
CA ARG A 92 10.37 7.16 -2.73
C ARG A 92 11.04 5.87 -2.30
N VAL A 93 12.29 5.97 -1.88
CA VAL A 93 13.00 4.88 -1.22
C VAL A 93 12.94 5.12 0.28
N GLY A 94 12.15 4.31 0.98
CA GLY A 94 12.09 4.31 2.43
C GLY A 94 13.25 3.54 3.07
N THR A 95 13.29 3.53 4.39
CA THR A 95 14.22 2.73 5.20
C THR A 95 13.45 1.96 6.28
N GLU A 96 14.11 1.03 6.96
CA GLU A 96 13.54 0.35 8.14
C GLU A 96 13.28 1.32 9.31
N GLN A 97 13.95 2.48 9.33
CA GLN A 97 13.81 3.52 10.36
C GLN A 97 12.72 4.55 10.04
N GLY A 98 12.13 4.50 8.85
CA GLY A 98 11.02 5.38 8.46
C GLY A 98 10.82 5.47 6.97
N LEU A 99 9.61 5.79 6.58
CA LEU A 99 9.19 5.85 5.17
C LEU A 99 9.50 7.19 4.50
N GLY A 100 9.97 8.19 5.25
CA GLY A 100 10.30 9.51 4.70
C GLY A 100 9.07 10.29 4.24
N LEU A 101 7.99 10.27 5.02
CA LEU A 101 6.68 10.81 4.64
C LEU A 101 6.30 12.12 5.36
N SER A 102 7.21 12.75 6.09
CA SER A 102 6.91 13.91 6.95
C SER A 102 6.32 15.11 6.20
N ASP A 103 6.60 15.26 4.91
CA ASP A 103 6.02 16.29 4.04
C ASP A 103 4.57 16.03 3.64
N LEU A 104 4.03 14.83 3.94
CA LEU A 104 2.68 14.39 3.59
C LEU A 104 1.68 14.45 4.75
N GLU A 105 2.04 15.06 5.88
CA GLU A 105 1.16 15.14 7.05
C GLU A 105 -0.25 15.64 6.68
N GLY A 106 -1.26 14.82 6.98
CA GLY A 106 -2.67 15.12 6.72
C GLY A 106 -3.05 15.31 5.24
N LYS A 107 -2.25 14.79 4.27
CA LYS A 107 -2.50 15.01 2.83
C LYS A 107 -2.98 13.79 2.06
N VAL A 108 -2.89 12.59 2.64
CA VAL A 108 -3.21 11.33 1.97
C VAL A 108 -4.70 10.98 2.15
N ASP A 109 -5.39 10.73 1.04
CA ASP A 109 -6.80 10.32 1.03
C ASP A 109 -6.95 8.82 1.28
N LEU A 110 -6.03 8.01 0.71
CA LEU A 110 -6.07 6.56 0.84
C LEU A 110 -4.66 5.99 0.95
N VAL A 111 -4.44 5.14 1.96
CA VAL A 111 -3.24 4.29 2.06
C VAL A 111 -3.57 2.88 1.59
N LEU A 112 -2.71 2.32 0.77
CA LEU A 112 -2.67 0.92 0.38
C LEU A 112 -1.47 0.25 1.07
N ALA A 113 -1.73 -0.68 1.98
CA ALA A 113 -0.73 -1.53 2.63
C ALA A 113 -1.06 -2.99 2.29
N ILE A 114 -0.63 -3.42 1.09
CA ILE A 114 -1.07 -4.69 0.50
C ILE A 114 0.10 -5.66 0.42
N HIS A 115 0.02 -6.76 1.17
CA HIS A 115 0.99 -7.86 1.23
C HIS A 115 2.38 -7.42 1.69
N MET A 116 2.47 -6.50 2.66
CA MET A 116 3.75 -5.96 3.12
C MET A 116 3.87 -5.80 4.64
N VAL A 117 2.75 -5.68 5.38
CA VAL A 117 2.81 -5.40 6.83
C VAL A 117 3.47 -6.54 7.61
N HIS A 118 3.32 -7.78 7.16
CA HIS A 118 3.95 -8.94 7.79
C HIS A 118 5.50 -8.95 7.66
N GLU A 119 6.06 -8.17 6.73
CA GLU A 119 7.51 -8.03 6.56
C GLU A 119 8.10 -6.93 7.46
N VAL A 120 7.24 -6.08 8.08
CA VAL A 120 7.69 -4.95 8.89
C VAL A 120 7.99 -5.37 10.33
N PRO A 121 9.19 -5.08 10.86
CA PRO A 121 9.58 -5.47 12.21
C PRO A 121 8.75 -4.78 13.31
N ASP A 122 8.45 -3.49 13.15
CA ASP A 122 7.66 -2.69 14.09
C ASP A 122 6.37 -2.18 13.42
N ARG A 123 5.30 -2.97 13.58
CA ARG A 123 3.98 -2.62 13.03
C ARG A 123 3.38 -1.38 13.69
N ASP A 124 3.63 -1.18 14.99
CA ASP A 124 3.12 -0.01 15.69
C ASP A 124 3.77 1.28 15.19
N PHE A 125 5.07 1.25 14.92
CA PHE A 125 5.78 2.37 14.32
C PHE A 125 5.22 2.68 12.92
N LEU A 126 5.10 1.68 12.06
CA LEU A 126 4.50 1.82 10.74
C LEU A 126 3.11 2.47 10.81
N MET A 127 2.22 1.94 11.65
CA MET A 127 0.85 2.44 11.74
C MET A 127 0.79 3.88 12.26
N ARG A 128 1.71 4.30 13.14
CA ARG A 128 1.83 5.70 13.58
C ARG A 128 2.27 6.61 12.43
N GLU A 129 3.30 6.24 11.64
CA GLU A 129 3.70 7.02 10.46
C GLU A 129 2.53 7.18 9.47
N LEU A 130 1.82 6.09 9.18
CA LEU A 130 0.66 6.12 8.27
C LEU A 130 -0.47 6.98 8.82
N SER A 131 -0.73 6.94 10.12
CA SER A 131 -1.75 7.78 10.75
C SER A 131 -1.44 9.28 10.63
N GLN A 132 -0.18 9.67 10.72
CA GLN A 132 0.22 11.09 10.59
C GLN A 132 -0.08 11.64 9.19
N VAL A 133 0.14 10.85 8.14
CA VAL A 133 -0.01 11.32 6.76
C VAL A 133 -1.45 11.27 6.25
N VAL A 134 -2.30 10.42 6.83
CA VAL A 134 -3.71 10.26 6.42
C VAL A 134 -4.55 11.46 6.87
N LYS A 135 -5.38 12.00 5.97
CA LYS A 135 -6.39 13.02 6.28
C LYS A 135 -7.37 12.53 7.35
N ASN A 136 -8.01 13.43 8.09
CA ASN A 136 -9.04 13.07 9.09
C ASN A 136 -10.24 12.30 8.47
N THR A 137 -10.50 12.47 7.18
CA THR A 137 -11.51 11.71 6.42
C THR A 137 -10.90 10.59 5.58
N GLY A 138 -9.58 10.41 5.65
CA GLY A 138 -8.83 9.46 4.84
C GLY A 138 -9.02 8.02 5.31
N LYS A 139 -8.62 7.11 4.44
CA LYS A 139 -8.78 5.67 4.64
C LYS A 139 -7.45 4.93 4.51
N MET A 140 -7.40 3.74 5.10
CA MET A 140 -6.31 2.80 4.90
C MET A 140 -6.88 1.42 4.60
N LEU A 141 -6.42 0.80 3.52
CA LEU A 141 -6.70 -0.59 3.18
C LEU A 141 -5.49 -1.44 3.53
N VAL A 142 -5.67 -2.40 4.42
CA VAL A 142 -4.68 -3.45 4.71
C VAL A 142 -5.16 -4.76 4.13
N VAL A 143 -4.29 -5.44 3.37
CA VAL A 143 -4.53 -6.79 2.83
C VAL A 143 -3.30 -7.64 3.07
N GLU A 144 -3.49 -8.83 3.66
CA GLU A 144 -2.42 -9.80 3.92
C GLU A 144 -2.75 -11.18 3.35
N PRO A 145 -1.78 -11.93 2.79
CA PRO A 145 -2.02 -13.22 2.18
C PRO A 145 -2.22 -14.31 3.24
N LYS A 146 -3.32 -15.07 3.17
CA LYS A 146 -3.63 -16.17 4.11
C LYS A 146 -2.57 -17.28 4.14
N GLY A 147 -1.74 -17.38 3.12
CA GLY A 147 -0.65 -18.37 3.08
C GLY A 147 0.59 -17.96 3.90
N HIS A 148 0.70 -16.68 4.29
CA HIS A 148 1.84 -16.12 5.01
C HIS A 148 1.44 -15.57 6.39
N VAL A 149 0.19 -15.14 6.54
CA VAL A 149 -0.33 -14.51 7.75
C VAL A 149 -1.56 -15.28 8.23
N ASN A 150 -1.55 -15.72 9.47
CA ASN A 150 -2.71 -16.36 10.08
C ASN A 150 -3.67 -15.31 10.68
N ALA A 151 -4.83 -15.76 11.17
CA ALA A 151 -5.87 -14.87 11.70
C ALA A 151 -5.42 -14.08 12.95
N ASN A 152 -4.59 -14.68 13.82
CA ASN A 152 -4.09 -14.03 15.03
C ASN A 152 -3.08 -12.94 14.68
N GLU A 153 -2.12 -13.23 13.80
CA GLU A 153 -1.15 -12.24 13.31
C GLU A 153 -1.84 -11.07 12.60
N PHE A 154 -2.91 -11.35 11.85
CA PHE A 154 -3.70 -10.28 11.24
C PHE A 154 -4.47 -9.46 12.28
N ALA A 155 -4.98 -10.10 13.34
CA ALA A 155 -5.62 -9.39 14.46
C ALA A 155 -4.65 -8.44 15.18
N GLU A 156 -3.36 -8.84 15.33
CA GLU A 156 -2.32 -7.95 15.86
C GLU A 156 -2.10 -6.73 14.97
N THR A 157 -2.11 -6.91 13.63
CA THR A 157 -2.02 -5.80 12.68
C THR A 157 -3.21 -4.84 12.82
N VAL A 158 -4.43 -5.38 12.98
CA VAL A 158 -5.63 -4.57 13.23
C VAL A 158 -5.50 -3.79 14.53
N ALA A 159 -5.08 -4.44 15.61
CA ALA A 159 -4.88 -3.78 16.90
C ALA A 159 -3.82 -2.68 16.86
N ALA A 160 -2.73 -2.88 16.12
CA ALA A 160 -1.71 -1.84 15.91
C ALA A 160 -2.28 -0.61 15.16
N ALA A 161 -3.12 -0.83 14.15
CA ALA A 161 -3.79 0.26 13.44
C ALA A 161 -4.75 1.02 14.38
N GLU A 162 -5.51 0.30 15.22
CA GLU A 162 -6.43 0.92 16.19
C GLU A 162 -5.68 1.76 17.24
N ARG A 163 -4.54 1.25 17.76
CA ARG A 163 -3.67 2.04 18.66
C ARG A 163 -3.11 3.30 18.02
N ALA A 164 -2.93 3.30 16.68
CA ALA A 164 -2.48 4.46 15.93
C ALA A 164 -3.61 5.46 15.58
N GLY A 165 -4.85 5.25 16.04
CA GLY A 165 -5.99 6.15 15.83
C GLY A 165 -6.79 5.83 14.57
N PHE A 166 -6.71 4.60 14.06
CA PHE A 166 -7.62 4.13 13.02
C PHE A 166 -8.79 3.36 13.64
N ARG A 167 -9.92 3.39 12.95
CA ARG A 167 -11.10 2.59 13.30
C ARG A 167 -11.46 1.68 12.13
N ALA A 168 -11.56 0.39 12.41
CA ALA A 168 -11.94 -0.60 11.41
C ALA A 168 -13.39 -0.41 10.93
N ILE A 169 -13.61 -0.57 9.62
CA ILE A 169 -14.93 -0.56 9.00
C ILE A 169 -15.10 -1.76 8.05
N ASP A 170 -16.35 -2.08 7.71
CA ASP A 170 -16.67 -3.14 6.77
C ASP A 170 -16.44 -2.71 5.30
N GLY A 171 -16.38 -3.69 4.39
CA GLY A 171 -16.40 -3.43 2.95
C GLY A 171 -15.13 -3.79 2.19
N SER A 172 -14.18 -4.50 2.81
CA SER A 172 -12.89 -4.84 2.19
C SER A 172 -12.66 -6.33 1.94
N ALA A 173 -13.70 -7.15 1.85
CA ALA A 173 -13.53 -8.61 1.72
C ALA A 173 -12.75 -9.02 0.47
N VAL A 174 -11.62 -9.70 0.66
CA VAL A 174 -10.75 -10.27 -0.39
C VAL A 174 -10.75 -11.79 -0.28
N LYS A 175 -11.00 -12.49 -1.40
CA LYS A 175 -11.26 -13.95 -1.40
C LYS A 175 -10.11 -14.79 -0.83
N ARG A 176 -8.85 -14.40 -1.02
CA ARG A 176 -7.67 -15.20 -0.63
C ARG A 176 -6.76 -14.48 0.35
N GLY A 177 -7.22 -13.38 0.95
CA GLY A 177 -6.47 -12.59 1.92
C GLY A 177 -7.27 -12.33 3.19
N HIS A 178 -6.57 -11.98 4.24
CA HIS A 178 -7.13 -11.21 5.32
C HIS A 178 -7.16 -9.75 4.87
N SER A 179 -8.25 -9.05 5.07
CA SER A 179 -8.37 -7.64 4.66
C SER A 179 -9.18 -6.84 5.65
N ARG A 180 -8.78 -5.58 5.84
CA ARG A 180 -9.51 -4.62 6.66
C ARG A 180 -9.39 -3.23 6.05
N LEU A 181 -10.51 -2.54 5.98
CA LEU A 181 -10.58 -1.12 5.67
C LEU A 181 -10.68 -0.34 6.97
N PHE A 182 -9.93 0.74 7.05
CA PHE A 182 -9.92 1.64 8.19
C PHE A 182 -10.25 3.06 7.76
N VAL A 183 -10.81 3.84 8.69
CA VAL A 183 -10.91 5.29 8.64
C VAL A 183 -10.10 5.87 9.78
N LYS A 184 -9.54 7.06 9.60
CA LYS A 184 -8.91 7.79 10.69
C LYS A 184 -9.99 8.22 11.68
N ALA A 185 -9.77 7.96 12.99
CA ALA A 185 -10.72 8.24 14.07
C ALA A 185 -10.57 9.67 14.60
#